data_88587f6203679106e8dc2d2b3942fb9d
#
_entry.id   88587f6203679106e8dc2d2b3942fb9d
#
_cell.length_a   1.000
_cell.length_b   1.000
_cell.length_c   1.000
_cell.angle_alpha   90.00
_cell.angle_beta   90.00
_cell.angle_gamma   90.00
#
_symmetry.space_group_name_H-M   'P 1'
#
loop_
_entity.id
_entity.type
_entity.pdbx_description
1 polymer ?
#
loop_
_entity_poly.entity_id
_entity_poly.type
_entity_poly.pdbx_seq_one_letter_code
_entity_poly.pdbx_strand_id
1 'polypeptide(L)'
;MRDMVTSHVVTASDRPSAGRAEDRSGPLLAEWLAGRGHTVERVVVPDGEPVAQAVRRAVEAGAELVLTTGGTGVTPRDRTPEVVAPLLCVEIPGIIEQVRAVGAAKGVAGAPLTRGVAGLVEGEHGRTVVITLPGSTGGVRDAIGVLDPLLDHLLDQVRGGDH
;
A
#
# COMPACT_ATOMS: atom_id res chain seq x y z
N MET A 1 11.88 -10.12 -21.97
CA MET A 1 12.08 -10.39 -20.53
C MET A 1 11.53 -9.20 -19.76
N ARG A 2 10.50 -9.40 -18.95
CA ARG A 2 10.04 -8.31 -18.08
C ARG A 2 11.09 -8.10 -17.00
N ASP A 3 11.51 -6.87 -16.80
CA ASP A 3 12.38 -6.54 -15.69
C ASP A 3 11.64 -6.85 -14.38
N MET A 4 12.37 -7.38 -13.42
CA MET A 4 11.81 -7.77 -12.13
C MET A 4 11.37 -6.51 -11.38
N VAL A 5 10.09 -6.45 -11.01
CA VAL A 5 9.53 -5.32 -10.25
C VAL A 5 10.04 -5.36 -8.81
N THR A 6 10.55 -4.26 -8.33
CA THR A 6 10.93 -4.11 -6.91
C THR A 6 9.78 -3.47 -6.14
N SER A 7 9.29 -4.17 -5.14
CA SER A 7 8.16 -3.74 -4.32
C SER A 7 8.52 -3.74 -2.84
N HIS A 8 8.00 -2.77 -2.09
CA HIS A 8 8.13 -2.70 -0.65
C HIS A 8 6.76 -2.80 0.01
N VAL A 9 6.70 -3.54 1.10
CA VAL A 9 5.51 -3.65 1.95
C VAL A 9 5.85 -3.06 3.32
N VAL A 10 5.11 -2.03 3.70
CA VAL A 10 5.28 -1.33 4.97
C VAL A 10 4.07 -1.60 5.85
N THR A 11 4.27 -2.25 6.98
CA THR A 11 3.23 -2.42 7.98
C THR A 11 3.33 -1.32 9.02
N ALA A 12 2.26 -0.53 9.15
CA ALA A 12 2.11 0.45 10.21
C ALA A 12 1.48 -0.23 11.43
N SER A 13 2.19 -0.26 12.55
CA SER A 13 1.71 -0.93 13.76
C SER A 13 2.13 -0.16 15.01
N ASP A 14 1.15 0.30 15.79
CA ASP A 14 1.38 0.94 17.09
C ASP A 14 1.61 -0.05 18.24
N ARG A 15 1.55 -1.34 17.96
CA ARG A 15 1.68 -2.39 18.96
C ARG A 15 2.95 -3.25 18.85
N PRO A 16 4.09 -2.75 18.38
CA PRO A 16 5.30 -3.57 18.30
C PRO A 16 5.81 -3.95 19.69
N SER A 17 5.58 -3.11 20.70
CA SER A 17 6.02 -3.34 22.08
C SER A 17 5.15 -4.33 22.84
N ALA A 18 3.93 -4.60 22.37
CA ALA A 18 3.02 -5.52 23.05
C ALA A 18 3.28 -6.99 22.68
N GLY A 19 4.08 -7.27 21.66
CA GLY A 19 4.44 -8.64 21.22
C GLY A 19 3.25 -9.50 20.84
N ARG A 20 2.05 -8.92 20.67
CA ARG A 20 0.78 -9.64 20.64
C ARG A 20 -0.02 -9.50 19.36
N ALA A 21 0.31 -8.53 18.53
CA ALA A 21 -0.32 -8.40 17.22
C ALA A 21 0.68 -8.89 16.19
N GLU A 22 0.54 -10.14 15.80
CA GLU A 22 1.24 -10.63 14.63
C GLU A 22 0.85 -9.78 13.44
N ASP A 23 1.85 -9.30 12.71
CA ASP A 23 1.63 -8.73 11.40
C ASP A 23 1.18 -9.86 10.47
N ARG A 24 -0.10 -9.89 10.13
CA ARG A 24 -0.68 -10.88 9.21
C ARG A 24 -0.91 -10.30 7.81
N SER A 25 -1.21 -9.03 7.73
CA SER A 25 -1.51 -8.35 6.48
C SER A 25 -0.26 -8.10 5.63
N GLY A 26 0.85 -7.74 6.26
CA GLY A 26 2.12 -7.57 5.55
C GLY A 26 2.59 -8.83 4.83
N PRO A 27 2.66 -9.99 5.52
CA PRO A 27 2.98 -11.25 4.86
C PRO A 27 2.05 -11.64 3.72
N LEU A 28 0.74 -11.39 3.83
CA LEU A 28 -0.21 -11.65 2.74
C LEU A 28 0.13 -10.84 1.49
N LEU A 29 0.41 -9.56 1.65
CA LEU A 29 0.80 -8.69 0.55
C LEU A 29 2.13 -9.13 -0.07
N ALA A 30 3.11 -9.43 0.77
CA ALA A 30 4.43 -9.85 0.31
C ALA A 30 4.36 -11.18 -0.46
N GLU A 31 3.60 -12.14 0.03
CA GLU A 31 3.39 -13.44 -0.63
C GLU A 31 2.69 -13.26 -1.98
N TRP A 32 1.64 -12.44 -2.04
CA TRP A 32 0.94 -12.15 -3.28
C TRP A 32 1.87 -11.51 -4.32
N LEU A 33 2.67 -10.51 -3.93
CA LEU A 33 3.60 -9.84 -4.84
C LEU A 33 4.72 -10.79 -5.29
N ALA A 34 5.27 -11.59 -4.39
CA ALA A 34 6.29 -12.58 -4.73
C ALA A 34 5.76 -13.62 -5.72
N GLY A 35 4.50 -14.04 -5.56
CA GLY A 35 3.82 -14.93 -6.50
C GLY A 35 3.64 -14.32 -7.89
N ARG A 36 3.66 -12.99 -8.01
CA ARG A 36 3.64 -12.26 -9.28
C ARG A 36 5.03 -12.04 -9.87
N GLY A 37 6.08 -12.51 -9.22
CA GLY A 37 7.45 -12.36 -9.68
C GLY A 37 8.15 -11.08 -9.21
N HIS A 38 7.57 -10.36 -8.24
CA HIS A 38 8.21 -9.18 -7.68
C HIS A 38 9.34 -9.57 -6.70
N THR A 39 10.38 -8.75 -6.64
CA THR A 39 11.31 -8.76 -5.51
C THR A 39 10.70 -7.92 -4.41
N VAL A 40 10.48 -8.48 -3.23
CA VAL A 40 9.73 -7.84 -2.17
C VAL A 40 10.60 -7.63 -0.93
N GLU A 41 10.63 -6.41 -0.42
CA GLU A 41 11.15 -6.09 0.90
C GLU A 41 9.99 -5.72 1.84
N ARG A 42 10.08 -6.13 3.09
CA ARG A 42 9.04 -5.91 4.08
C ARG A 42 9.62 -5.30 5.35
N VAL A 43 8.91 -4.29 5.88
CA VAL A 43 9.28 -3.64 7.13
C VAL A 43 8.03 -3.37 7.97
N VAL A 44 8.18 -3.44 9.28
CA VAL A 44 7.16 -3.06 10.27
C VAL A 44 7.67 -1.83 11.00
N VAL A 45 6.87 -0.78 11.02
CA VAL A 45 7.21 0.50 11.65
C VAL A 45 6.03 1.01 12.48
N PRO A 46 6.28 1.87 13.46
CA PRO A 46 5.19 2.59 14.14
C PRO A 46 4.38 3.45 13.15
N ASP A 47 3.10 3.67 13.47
CA ASP A 47 2.26 4.57 12.68
C ASP A 47 2.78 6.02 12.73
N GLY A 48 2.37 6.84 11.78
CA GLY A 48 2.78 8.24 11.67
C GLY A 48 4.05 8.43 10.84
N GLU A 49 4.91 9.34 11.24
CA GLU A 49 6.11 9.73 10.48
C GLU A 49 7.03 8.55 10.10
N PRO A 50 7.21 7.49 10.92
CA PRO A 50 7.99 6.33 10.49
C PRO A 50 7.48 5.66 9.22
N VAL A 51 6.16 5.71 8.96
CA VAL A 51 5.58 5.22 7.70
C VAL A 51 6.05 6.07 6.52
N ALA A 52 5.98 7.41 6.65
CA ALA A 52 6.46 8.31 5.60
C ALA A 52 7.95 8.11 5.32
N GLN A 53 8.76 7.93 6.37
CA GLN A 53 10.18 7.65 6.22
C GLN A 53 10.43 6.33 5.48
N ALA A 54 9.68 5.28 5.78
CA ALA A 54 9.79 4.01 5.10
C ALA A 54 9.42 4.13 3.61
N VAL A 55 8.38 4.90 3.30
CA VAL A 55 8.00 5.19 1.90
C VAL A 55 9.12 5.94 1.17
N ARG A 56 9.67 6.98 1.78
CA ARG A 56 10.78 7.75 1.18
C ARG A 56 12.00 6.87 0.91
N ARG A 57 12.38 6.00 1.86
CA ARG A 57 13.51 5.08 1.68
C ARG A 57 13.27 4.11 0.52
N ALA A 58 12.03 3.61 0.40
CA ALA A 58 11.67 2.72 -0.71
C ALA A 58 11.79 3.44 -2.06
N VAL A 59 11.31 4.68 -2.14
CA VAL A 59 11.42 5.52 -3.35
C VAL A 59 12.90 5.77 -3.69
N GLU A 60 13.71 6.14 -2.71
CA GLU A 60 15.15 6.36 -2.89
C GLU A 60 15.88 5.09 -3.35
N ALA A 61 15.44 3.93 -2.88
CA ALA A 61 15.99 2.64 -3.29
C ALA A 61 15.53 2.19 -4.68
N GLY A 62 14.67 2.96 -5.35
CA GLY A 62 14.18 2.64 -6.69
C GLY A 62 13.01 1.68 -6.74
N ALA A 63 12.26 1.53 -5.64
CA ALA A 63 11.05 0.72 -5.65
C ALA A 63 10.04 1.26 -6.67
N GLU A 64 9.40 0.37 -7.39
CA GLU A 64 8.35 0.72 -8.35
C GLU A 64 6.97 0.73 -7.70
N LEU A 65 6.82 -0.04 -6.62
CA LEU A 65 5.57 -0.16 -5.87
C LEU A 65 5.86 -0.15 -4.37
N VAL A 66 5.09 0.63 -3.63
CA VAL A 66 5.06 0.58 -2.17
C VAL A 66 3.61 0.37 -1.74
N LEU A 67 3.35 -0.71 -1.03
CA LEU A 67 2.08 -0.95 -0.36
C LEU A 67 2.28 -0.75 1.13
N THR A 68 1.46 0.10 1.74
CA THR A 68 1.38 0.13 3.20
C THR A 68 0.12 -0.56 3.68
N THR A 69 0.14 -1.11 4.86
CA THR A 69 -1.03 -1.72 5.50
C THR A 69 -1.12 -1.26 6.94
N GLY A 70 -2.32 -0.89 7.36
CA GLY A 70 -2.58 -0.33 8.69
C GLY A 70 -2.57 1.19 8.74
N GLY A 71 -3.07 1.73 9.84
CA GLY A 71 -3.09 3.17 10.11
C GLY A 71 -4.07 3.98 9.25
N THR A 72 -5.05 3.35 8.62
CA THR A 72 -6.00 4.02 7.72
C THR A 72 -7.41 4.20 8.29
N GLY A 73 -7.63 3.84 9.55
CA GLY A 73 -8.91 4.00 10.21
C GLY A 73 -9.15 5.41 10.75
N VAL A 74 -10.05 5.52 11.72
CA VAL A 74 -10.48 6.82 12.28
C VAL A 74 -10.05 7.02 13.74
N THR A 75 -9.25 6.12 14.28
CA THR A 75 -8.71 6.33 15.64
C THR A 75 -7.66 7.45 15.64
N PRO A 76 -7.39 8.10 16.77
CA PRO A 76 -6.36 9.15 16.83
C PRO A 76 -4.95 8.67 16.47
N ARG A 77 -4.72 7.35 16.54
CA ARG A 77 -3.41 6.74 16.20
C ARG A 77 -3.26 6.45 14.71
N ASP A 78 -4.39 6.41 13.97
CA ASP A 78 -4.38 6.14 12.53
C ASP A 78 -3.94 7.38 11.78
N ARG A 79 -2.69 7.41 11.35
CA ARG A 79 -2.07 8.59 10.74
C ARG A 79 -1.43 8.33 9.37
N THR A 80 -1.56 7.13 8.84
CA THR A 80 -0.96 6.80 7.55
C THR A 80 -1.38 7.76 6.43
N PRO A 81 -2.68 8.07 6.23
CA PRO A 81 -3.07 8.99 5.17
C PRO A 81 -2.47 10.40 5.34
N GLU A 82 -2.41 10.91 6.57
CA GLU A 82 -1.91 12.24 6.87
C GLU A 82 -0.42 12.40 6.55
N VAL A 83 0.36 11.33 6.68
CA VAL A 83 1.81 11.39 6.43
C VAL A 83 2.20 10.94 5.02
N VAL A 84 1.37 10.13 4.36
CA VAL A 84 1.66 9.64 3.00
C VAL A 84 1.08 10.57 1.93
N ALA A 85 -0.14 11.08 2.10
CA ALA A 85 -0.76 11.96 1.10
C ALA A 85 0.13 13.14 0.67
N PRO A 86 0.86 13.83 1.57
CA PRO A 86 1.73 14.92 1.16
C PRO A 86 2.89 14.51 0.25
N LEU A 87 3.23 13.22 0.19
CA LEU A 87 4.31 12.72 -0.67
C LEU A 87 3.85 12.51 -2.11
N LEU A 88 2.55 12.41 -2.35
CA LEU A 88 1.99 12.09 -3.66
C LEU A 88 2.06 13.31 -4.58
N CYS A 89 2.64 13.17 -5.76
CA CYS A 89 2.60 14.17 -6.82
C CYS A 89 1.41 13.99 -7.76
N VAL A 90 0.85 12.80 -7.82
CA VAL A 90 -0.36 12.44 -8.55
C VAL A 90 -1.22 11.59 -7.65
N GLU A 91 -2.51 11.86 -7.57
CA GLU A 91 -3.48 11.04 -6.83
C GLU A 91 -4.22 10.11 -7.79
N ILE A 92 -4.50 8.88 -7.33
CA ILE A 92 -5.28 7.88 -8.06
C ILE A 92 -6.43 7.44 -7.15
N PRO A 93 -7.45 8.26 -6.94
CA PRO A 93 -8.49 7.99 -5.94
C PRO A 93 -9.34 6.75 -6.24
N GLY A 94 -9.48 6.38 -7.51
CA GLY A 94 -10.31 5.24 -7.91
C GLY A 94 -9.89 3.90 -7.29
N ILE A 95 -8.62 3.72 -6.97
CA ILE A 95 -8.14 2.47 -6.35
C ILE A 95 -8.77 2.27 -4.98
N ILE A 96 -8.68 3.26 -4.11
CA ILE A 96 -9.22 3.16 -2.75
C ILE A 96 -10.75 3.21 -2.75
N GLU A 97 -11.35 3.97 -3.64
CA GLU A 97 -12.80 3.94 -3.85
C GLU A 97 -13.29 2.53 -4.16
N GLN A 98 -12.58 1.82 -5.03
CA GLN A 98 -12.93 0.45 -5.39
C GLN A 98 -12.72 -0.53 -4.22
N VAL A 99 -11.66 -0.37 -3.45
CA VAL A 99 -11.44 -1.18 -2.24
C VAL A 99 -12.58 -1.00 -1.25
N ARG A 100 -13.01 0.24 -1.00
CA ARG A 100 -14.16 0.54 -0.15
C ARG A 100 -15.44 -0.10 -0.69
N ALA A 101 -15.68 0.02 -2.00
CA ALA A 101 -16.89 -0.51 -2.64
C ALA A 101 -16.98 -2.03 -2.51
N VAL A 102 -15.86 -2.74 -2.68
CA VAL A 102 -15.81 -4.21 -2.52
C VAL A 102 -16.15 -4.61 -1.08
N GLY A 103 -15.55 -3.95 -0.09
CA GLY A 103 -15.84 -4.20 1.32
C GLY A 103 -17.29 -3.91 1.67
N ALA A 104 -17.82 -2.79 1.21
CA ALA A 104 -19.22 -2.42 1.44
C ALA A 104 -20.18 -3.42 0.81
N ALA A 105 -19.91 -3.88 -0.41
CA ALA A 105 -20.73 -4.88 -1.10
C ALA A 105 -20.77 -6.22 -0.36
N LYS A 106 -19.70 -6.56 0.38
CA LYS A 106 -19.64 -7.75 1.24
C LYS A 106 -20.31 -7.57 2.60
N GLY A 107 -20.86 -6.37 2.88
CA GLY A 107 -21.50 -6.06 4.16
C GLY A 107 -20.51 -5.73 5.27
N VAL A 108 -19.27 -5.37 4.97
CA VAL A 108 -18.30 -4.94 5.97
C VAL A 108 -18.65 -3.53 6.42
N ALA A 109 -19.17 -3.39 7.64
CA ALA A 109 -19.67 -2.11 8.16
C ALA A 109 -18.60 -1.02 8.23
N GLY A 110 -17.35 -1.41 8.52
CA GLY A 110 -16.22 -0.49 8.60
C GLY A 110 -15.59 -0.11 7.26
N ALA A 111 -16.01 -0.70 6.15
CA ALA A 111 -15.40 -0.43 4.84
C ALA A 111 -15.37 1.07 4.47
N PRO A 112 -16.45 1.85 4.69
CA PRO A 112 -16.43 3.29 4.39
C PRO A 112 -15.47 4.10 5.25
N LEU A 113 -15.01 3.55 6.37
CA LEU A 113 -14.14 4.25 7.33
C LEU A 113 -12.66 4.17 6.96
N THR A 114 -12.28 3.33 6.01
CA THR A 114 -10.88 3.28 5.56
C THR A 114 -10.57 4.54 4.73
N ARG A 115 -9.53 5.24 5.15
CA ARG A 115 -9.15 6.56 4.61
C ARG A 115 -7.87 6.49 3.79
N GLY A 116 -7.58 5.34 3.21
CA GLY A 116 -6.39 5.14 2.42
C GLY A 116 -6.24 6.12 1.26
N VAL A 117 -5.02 6.25 0.79
CA VAL A 117 -4.68 7.06 -0.38
C VAL A 117 -3.88 6.20 -1.36
N ALA A 118 -3.94 6.56 -2.63
CA ALA A 118 -3.16 5.92 -3.67
C ALA A 118 -2.68 6.98 -4.66
N GLY A 119 -1.48 6.82 -5.17
CA GLY A 119 -0.92 7.75 -6.11
C GLY A 119 0.52 7.46 -6.48
N LEU A 120 1.19 8.47 -7.00
CA LEU A 120 2.57 8.39 -7.45
C LEU A 120 3.45 9.34 -6.63
N VAL A 121 4.63 8.86 -6.29
CA VAL A 121 5.69 9.67 -5.67
C VAL A 121 6.83 9.82 -6.68
N GLU A 122 7.28 11.05 -6.91
CA GLU A 122 8.41 11.35 -7.77
C GLU A 122 9.72 11.02 -7.08
N GLY A 123 10.62 10.32 -7.74
CA GLY A 123 11.94 9.98 -7.25
C GLY A 123 13.02 10.07 -8.33
N GLU A 124 14.28 9.94 -7.94
CA GLU A 124 15.42 9.98 -8.88
C GLU A 124 15.40 8.83 -9.88
N HIS A 125 14.79 7.72 -9.52
CA HIS A 125 14.68 6.52 -10.35
C HIS A 125 13.38 6.43 -11.14
N GLY A 126 12.59 7.52 -11.18
CA GLY A 126 11.28 7.58 -11.78
C GLY A 126 10.18 7.67 -10.72
N ARG A 127 8.96 7.32 -11.11
CA ARG A 127 7.80 7.39 -10.22
C ARG A 127 7.53 6.06 -9.55
N THR A 128 7.23 6.12 -8.27
CA THR A 128 6.82 4.97 -7.46
C THR A 128 5.32 5.01 -7.24
N VAL A 129 4.63 3.91 -7.48
CA VAL A 129 3.22 3.74 -7.10
C VAL A 129 3.16 3.50 -5.60
N VAL A 130 2.39 4.30 -4.87
CA VAL A 130 2.20 4.14 -3.42
C VAL A 130 0.71 3.98 -3.13
N ILE A 131 0.35 2.92 -2.44
CA ILE A 131 -1.05 2.60 -2.10
C ILE A 131 -1.10 2.23 -0.62
N THR A 132 -1.94 2.94 0.14
CA THR A 132 -2.12 2.67 1.56
C THR A 132 -3.39 1.85 1.78
N LEU A 133 -3.25 0.69 2.39
CA LEU A 133 -4.28 -0.32 2.49
C LEU A 133 -4.75 -0.52 3.93
N PRO A 134 -5.97 -1.07 4.13
CA PRO A 134 -6.44 -1.42 5.47
C PRO A 134 -5.50 -2.36 6.21
N GLY A 135 -5.55 -2.33 7.54
CA GLY A 135 -4.72 -3.20 8.39
C GLY A 135 -5.29 -4.58 8.62
N SER A 136 -6.58 -4.81 8.36
CA SER A 136 -7.20 -6.11 8.54
C SER A 136 -6.87 -7.06 7.39
N THR A 137 -6.79 -8.36 7.70
CA THR A 137 -6.55 -9.38 6.67
C THR A 137 -7.68 -9.44 5.65
N GLY A 138 -8.93 -9.22 6.08
CA GLY A 138 -10.08 -9.15 5.18
C GLY A 138 -9.97 -7.96 4.21
N GLY A 139 -9.63 -6.79 4.73
CA GLY A 139 -9.42 -5.59 3.89
C GLY A 139 -8.26 -5.75 2.91
N VAL A 140 -7.19 -6.40 3.34
CA VAL A 140 -6.04 -6.70 2.46
C VAL A 140 -6.43 -7.68 1.35
N ARG A 141 -7.20 -8.71 1.66
CA ARG A 141 -7.70 -9.64 0.63
C ARG A 141 -8.59 -8.94 -0.39
N ASP A 142 -9.47 -8.05 0.06
CA ASP A 142 -10.30 -7.24 -0.83
C ASP A 142 -9.42 -6.35 -1.72
N ALA A 143 -8.41 -5.71 -1.15
CA ALA A 143 -7.46 -4.89 -1.90
C ALA A 143 -6.68 -5.69 -2.94
N ILE A 144 -6.22 -6.89 -2.60
CA ILE A 144 -5.56 -7.80 -3.53
C ILE A 144 -6.50 -8.12 -4.71
N GLY A 145 -7.77 -8.42 -4.43
CA GLY A 145 -8.76 -8.68 -5.48
C GLY A 145 -8.96 -7.50 -6.43
N VAL A 146 -8.88 -6.27 -5.92
CA VAL A 146 -8.95 -5.04 -6.74
C VAL A 146 -7.67 -4.83 -7.55
N LEU A 147 -6.52 -5.01 -6.93
CA LEU A 147 -5.21 -4.71 -7.54
C LEU A 147 -4.75 -5.79 -8.52
N ASP A 148 -5.09 -7.05 -8.29
CA ASP A 148 -4.56 -8.16 -9.07
C ASP A 148 -4.81 -8.00 -10.58
N PRO A 149 -6.02 -7.65 -11.05
CA PRO A 149 -6.26 -7.47 -12.48
C PRO A 149 -5.69 -6.18 -13.07
N LEU A 150 -5.35 -5.18 -12.25
CA LEU A 150 -4.92 -3.86 -12.77
C LEU A 150 -3.43 -3.56 -12.57
N LEU A 151 -2.73 -4.30 -11.71
CA LEU A 151 -1.40 -3.92 -11.26
C LEU A 151 -0.38 -3.83 -12.40
N ASP A 152 -0.31 -4.82 -13.27
CA ASP A 152 0.62 -4.83 -14.39
C ASP A 152 0.36 -3.64 -15.32
N HIS A 153 -0.90 -3.37 -15.62
CA HIS A 153 -1.29 -2.25 -16.46
C HIS A 153 -0.92 -0.90 -15.84
N LEU A 154 -1.16 -0.76 -14.53
CA LEU A 154 -0.79 0.45 -13.78
C LEU A 154 0.73 0.69 -13.84
N LEU A 155 1.52 -0.34 -13.56
CA LEU A 155 2.98 -0.22 -13.58
C LEU A 155 3.51 0.09 -14.99
N ASP A 156 2.93 -0.52 -16.02
CA ASP A 156 3.30 -0.25 -17.41
C ASP A 156 3.01 1.22 -17.79
N GLN A 157 1.85 1.75 -17.39
CA GLN A 157 1.50 3.16 -17.63
C GLN A 157 2.48 4.11 -16.92
N VAL A 158 2.81 3.82 -15.66
CA VAL A 158 3.72 4.67 -14.88
C VAL A 158 5.11 4.72 -15.50
N ARG A 159 5.54 3.65 -16.14
CA ARG A 159 6.80 3.59 -16.91
C ARG A 159 6.74 4.32 -18.25
N GLY A 160 5.57 4.81 -18.63
CA GLY A 160 5.35 5.50 -19.91
C GLY A 160 4.84 4.61 -21.04
N GLY A 161 4.28 3.46 -20.72
CA GLY A 161 3.63 2.57 -21.69
C GLY A 161 2.31 3.15 -22.23
N ASP A 162 1.88 2.66 -23.38
CA ASP A 162 0.62 3.06 -24.01
C ASP A 162 -0.60 2.46 -23.26
N HIS A 163 -1.72 3.14 -23.39
CA HIS A 163 -2.99 2.71 -22.81
C HIS A 163 -3.55 1.45 -23.49
#